data_87a2aec4cd6925ec501a745b7f572704
#
_entry.id   87a2aec4cd6925ec501a745b7f572704
#
_cell.length_a   1.000
_cell.length_b   1.000
_cell.length_c   1.000
_cell.angle_alpha   90.00
_cell.angle_beta   90.00
_cell.angle_gamma   90.00
#
_symmetry.space_group_name_H-M   'P 1'
#
loop_
_entity.id
_entity.type
_entity.pdbx_description
1 polymer ?
#
loop_
_entity_poly.entity_id
_entity_poly.type
_entity_poly.pdbx_seq_one_letter_code
_entity_poly.pdbx_strand_id
1 'polypeptide(L)'
;YIPLNDPMLTPDDYYRFGNLTFVLPQTFNYFKWIVDCIKHSARNEIFRFLKLTNNQIGKISSGSDTQKITAPIIYPREFTGITDKVRVVSFMMSAEDLLNTCFVLRKDNWEDSIWLYQRLIKKSKIKQIREFLEKKGEAFYNNIIVALPDDIAFRDQSKKYVGIDEINDLESNCELILTKEMNSICVIDGQHRIYAHYVSGVDSKQERRIAELRQQLHLLVTGLVFDKDVKAEERARIQSEIFDDINSNATKVPRTVLTQIKRIKNPIDDESIAQSVIEALNKEGIFRGLMQISSLDSGRIKTASIVRFALRYLVTVKPAEGKHSLFEYWTGDKEKLLSIDDRELQNYVKYCSEILREYFGAVRKNMRKYWDDDTSKLLSVISLNGFIIALTRQLGVNGVQDFDFYDQVFSRWSFDFSSEKFPYTSSQYRKFSNEILENAFDIPKETLETI
;
A
#
# COMPACT_ATOMS: atom_id res chain seq x y z
N TYR A 1 23.29 8.81 6.85
CA TYR A 1 22.59 7.56 6.50
C TYR A 1 23.55 6.38 6.65
N ILE A 2 23.22 5.44 7.50
CA ILE A 2 23.93 4.17 7.65
C ILE A 2 22.89 3.09 7.36
N PRO A 3 23.06 2.27 6.33
CA PRO A 3 22.14 1.17 6.06
C PRO A 3 22.23 0.14 7.17
N LEU A 4 21.11 -0.23 7.75
CA LEU A 4 21.04 -1.30 8.74
C LEU A 4 20.80 -2.62 8.01
N ASN A 5 21.76 -3.53 8.08
CA ASN A 5 21.65 -4.89 7.61
C ASN A 5 21.37 -5.88 8.75
N ASP A 6 20.82 -5.40 9.87
CA ASP A 6 20.52 -6.25 11.00
C ASP A 6 19.25 -7.09 10.70
N PRO A 7 19.35 -8.44 10.70
CA PRO A 7 18.24 -9.33 10.44
C PRO A 7 17.16 -9.33 11.54
N MET A 8 17.45 -8.72 12.70
CA MET A 8 16.53 -8.63 13.84
C MET A 8 15.63 -7.38 13.79
N LEU A 9 15.91 -6.42 12.88
CA LEU A 9 15.08 -5.22 12.76
C LEU A 9 13.89 -5.48 11.86
N THR A 10 12.70 -5.13 12.33
CA THR A 10 11.47 -5.19 11.54
C THR A 10 11.40 -4.01 10.56
N PRO A 11 10.61 -4.08 9.48
CA PRO A 11 10.45 -3.01 8.50
C PRO A 11 9.97 -1.67 9.08
N ASP A 12 9.31 -1.69 10.23
CA ASP A 12 8.84 -0.50 10.94
C ASP A 12 9.90 0.15 11.82
N ASP A 13 11.06 -0.50 11.95
CA ASP A 13 12.08 -0.06 12.85
C ASP A 13 13.01 0.94 12.18
N TYR A 14 12.94 2.15 12.64
CA TYR A 14 14.07 3.07 12.60
C TYR A 14 14.75 3.04 13.97
N TYR A 15 16.06 2.89 13.98
CA TYR A 15 16.83 2.89 15.20
C TYR A 15 17.22 4.32 15.55
N ARG A 16 16.91 4.78 16.77
CA ARG A 16 17.36 6.07 17.29
C ARG A 16 18.48 5.86 18.29
N PHE A 17 19.59 6.52 18.05
CA PHE A 17 20.68 6.64 19.01
C PHE A 17 20.99 8.13 19.23
N GLY A 18 20.56 8.68 20.35
CA GLY A 18 20.64 10.11 20.60
C GLY A 18 19.91 10.92 19.51
N ASN A 19 20.64 11.75 18.79
CA ASN A 19 20.11 12.57 17.68
C ASN A 19 20.23 11.91 16.31
N LEU A 20 20.69 10.65 16.25
CA LEU A 20 20.82 9.90 14.99
C LEU A 20 19.60 9.02 14.79
N THR A 21 19.04 9.09 13.60
CA THR A 21 17.95 8.20 13.15
C THR A 21 18.46 7.37 11.97
N PHE A 22 18.49 6.07 12.15
CA PHE A 22 18.85 5.11 11.09
C PHE A 22 17.56 4.75 10.34
N VAL A 23 17.63 4.68 9.03
CA VAL A 23 16.48 4.35 8.19
C VAL A 23 16.79 3.15 7.30
N LEU A 24 15.79 2.35 7.02
CA LEU A 24 15.89 1.24 6.07
C LEU A 24 16.15 1.76 4.65
N PRO A 25 16.81 0.97 3.77
CA PRO A 25 17.06 1.34 2.38
C PRO A 25 15.78 1.71 1.61
N GLN A 26 14.67 1.02 1.86
CA GLN A 26 13.36 1.30 1.26
C GLN A 26 12.82 2.67 1.67
N THR A 27 12.84 2.98 2.96
CA THR A 27 12.44 4.28 3.51
C THR A 27 13.31 5.41 2.94
N PHE A 28 14.62 5.17 2.83
CA PHE A 28 15.53 6.14 2.21
C PHE A 28 15.21 6.38 0.73
N ASN A 29 14.95 5.32 -0.03
CA ASN A 29 14.56 5.42 -1.44
C ASN A 29 13.24 6.17 -1.62
N TYR A 30 12.28 5.93 -0.72
CA TYR A 30 11.03 6.71 -0.69
C TYR A 30 11.29 8.20 -0.50
N PHE A 31 12.08 8.58 0.52
CA PHE A 31 12.40 9.99 0.77
C PHE A 31 13.19 10.62 -0.38
N LYS A 32 14.15 9.90 -0.97
CA LYS A 32 14.85 10.36 -2.16
C LYS A 32 13.88 10.67 -3.30
N TRP A 33 12.90 9.81 -3.54
CA TRP A 33 11.88 10.00 -4.57
C TRP A 33 11.00 11.22 -4.27
N ILE A 34 10.50 11.35 -3.05
CA ILE A 34 9.63 12.46 -2.66
C ILE A 34 10.38 13.80 -2.73
N VAL A 35 11.61 13.84 -2.22
CA VAL A 35 12.47 15.05 -2.32
C VAL A 35 12.72 15.43 -3.79
N ASP A 36 12.94 14.45 -4.66
CA ASP A 36 13.10 14.75 -6.10
C ASP A 36 11.81 15.31 -6.72
N CYS A 37 10.65 14.86 -6.29
CA CYS A 37 9.35 15.29 -6.81
C CYS A 37 8.89 16.65 -6.28
N ILE A 38 8.99 16.92 -4.97
CA ILE A 38 8.37 18.08 -4.31
C ILE A 38 9.33 18.93 -3.45
N LYS A 39 10.63 18.69 -3.58
CA LYS A 39 11.72 19.49 -3.02
C LYS A 39 11.54 19.78 -1.52
N HIS A 40 11.57 21.06 -1.10
CA HIS A 40 11.43 21.44 0.31
C HIS A 40 10.11 21.00 0.95
N SER A 41 9.04 20.87 0.19
CA SER A 41 7.75 20.39 0.72
C SER A 41 7.77 18.93 1.13
N ALA A 42 8.80 18.16 0.74
CA ALA A 42 9.01 16.79 1.23
C ALA A 42 9.30 16.72 2.74
N ARG A 43 9.69 17.83 3.36
CA ARG A 43 9.95 17.91 4.81
C ARG A 43 8.78 17.41 5.65
N ASN A 44 7.55 17.69 5.25
CA ASN A 44 6.36 17.27 6.00
C ASN A 44 6.21 15.74 6.05
N GLU A 45 6.59 15.03 4.98
CA GLU A 45 6.66 13.56 4.96
C GLU A 45 7.74 13.04 5.93
N ILE A 46 8.90 13.70 5.97
CA ILE A 46 10.00 13.35 6.90
C ILE A 46 9.57 13.61 8.34
N PHE A 47 8.89 14.73 8.60
CA PHE A 47 8.38 15.06 9.93
C PHE A 47 7.32 14.06 10.40
N ARG A 48 6.46 13.60 9.48
CA ARG A 48 5.49 12.54 9.77
C ARG A 48 6.19 11.23 10.13
N PHE A 49 7.20 10.81 9.37
CA PHE A 49 8.02 9.65 9.70
C PHE A 49 8.69 9.76 11.09
N LEU A 50 9.23 10.92 11.39
CA LEU A 50 9.87 11.20 12.68
C LEU A 50 8.85 11.42 13.82
N LYS A 51 7.55 11.42 13.52
CA LYS A 51 6.44 11.71 14.47
C LYS A 51 6.60 13.06 15.16
N LEU A 52 7.09 14.07 14.42
CA LEU A 52 7.26 15.43 14.93
C LEU A 52 5.96 16.21 14.84
N THR A 53 5.69 17.00 15.88
CA THR A 53 4.58 17.96 15.94
C THR A 53 5.05 19.37 15.60
N ASN A 54 4.13 20.28 15.32
CA ASN A 54 4.41 21.69 15.02
C ASN A 54 5.34 22.34 16.08
N ASN A 55 5.10 22.05 17.37
CA ASN A 55 5.87 22.61 18.47
C ASN A 55 7.34 22.15 18.52
N GLN A 56 7.68 21.06 17.84
CA GLN A 56 9.03 20.50 17.82
C GLN A 56 9.87 21.00 16.64
N ILE A 57 9.27 21.72 15.69
CA ILE A 57 9.95 22.14 14.44
C ILE A 57 10.42 23.60 14.52
N GLY A 58 10.27 24.25 15.65
CA GLY A 58 10.61 25.65 15.88
C GLY A 58 9.39 26.57 15.83
N LYS A 59 9.58 27.85 16.09
CA LYS A 59 8.51 28.84 16.08
C LYS A 59 7.91 28.94 14.68
N ILE A 60 6.80 28.29 14.47
CA ILE A 60 5.88 28.65 13.39
C ILE A 60 5.28 29.99 13.80
N SER A 61 5.29 30.96 12.90
CA SER A 61 4.79 32.32 13.13
C SER A 61 3.58 32.37 14.03
N SER A 62 3.53 33.33 14.92
CA SER A 62 2.49 33.64 15.91
C SER A 62 1.10 34.00 15.32
N GLY A 63 0.68 33.34 14.24
CA GLY A 63 -0.71 33.33 13.79
C GLY A 63 -1.52 32.33 14.60
N SER A 64 -2.82 32.53 14.75
CA SER A 64 -3.69 31.56 15.41
C SER A 64 -3.44 30.17 14.81
N ASP A 65 -3.24 29.16 15.66
CA ASP A 65 -3.01 27.76 15.23
C ASP A 65 -4.22 27.16 14.51
N THR A 66 -5.22 27.98 14.20
CA THR A 66 -6.45 27.60 13.54
C THR A 66 -6.69 28.40 12.27
N GLN A 67 -7.20 27.74 11.25
CA GLN A 67 -7.73 28.34 10.03
C GLN A 67 -9.26 28.42 10.13
N LYS A 68 -9.80 29.57 9.80
CA LYS A 68 -11.25 29.79 9.70
C LYS A 68 -11.65 29.79 8.24
N ILE A 69 -12.55 28.89 7.90
CA ILE A 69 -13.14 28.78 6.57
C ILE A 69 -14.58 29.27 6.65
N THR A 70 -14.87 30.35 5.95
CA THR A 70 -16.19 30.99 5.94
C THR A 70 -17.11 30.27 4.95
N ALA A 71 -18.36 30.12 5.31
CA ALA A 71 -19.43 29.60 4.48
C ALA A 71 -19.14 28.24 3.84
N PRO A 72 -18.70 27.21 4.61
CA PRO A 72 -18.67 25.86 4.09
C PRO A 72 -20.09 25.40 3.77
N ILE A 73 -20.27 24.62 2.70
CA ILE A 73 -21.53 23.95 2.40
C ILE A 73 -21.52 22.59 3.06
N ILE A 74 -22.47 22.33 3.94
CA ILE A 74 -22.66 21.05 4.62
C ILE A 74 -23.82 20.33 3.93
N TYR A 75 -23.53 19.16 3.38
CA TYR A 75 -24.53 18.39 2.64
C TYR A 75 -25.34 17.48 3.56
N PRO A 76 -26.67 17.39 3.37
CA PRO A 76 -27.50 16.36 4.00
C PRO A 76 -26.91 14.95 3.76
N ARG A 77 -27.00 14.08 4.76
CA ARG A 77 -26.45 12.71 4.65
C ARG A 77 -27.08 11.93 3.49
N GLU A 78 -28.37 12.08 3.30
CA GLU A 78 -29.12 11.43 2.23
C GLU A 78 -28.75 11.90 0.81
N PHE A 79 -28.17 13.10 0.67
CA PHE A 79 -27.75 13.60 -0.65
C PHE A 79 -26.50 12.91 -1.18
N THR A 80 -25.65 12.43 -0.30
CA THR A 80 -24.36 11.84 -0.70
C THR A 80 -24.42 10.32 -0.81
N GLY A 81 -25.30 9.67 -0.04
CA GLY A 81 -25.47 8.21 -0.04
C GLY A 81 -24.22 7.40 0.32
N ILE A 82 -23.15 8.04 0.84
CA ILE A 82 -21.88 7.36 1.14
C ILE A 82 -22.09 6.41 2.33
N THR A 83 -22.53 6.93 3.45
CA THR A 83 -22.89 6.20 4.68
C THR A 83 -23.46 7.21 5.68
N ASP A 84 -24.24 6.74 6.63
CA ASP A 84 -24.80 7.53 7.74
C ASP A 84 -23.72 8.01 8.74
N LYS A 85 -22.52 7.42 8.69
CA LYS A 85 -21.39 7.77 9.56
C LYS A 85 -20.46 8.86 9.00
N VAL A 86 -20.77 9.41 7.85
CA VAL A 86 -19.93 10.42 7.18
C VAL A 86 -20.79 11.61 6.75
N ARG A 87 -20.33 12.80 7.14
CA ARG A 87 -20.86 14.06 6.60
C ARG A 87 -19.91 14.60 5.54
N VAL A 88 -20.47 15.18 4.50
CA VAL A 88 -19.71 15.81 3.42
C VAL A 88 -19.83 17.32 3.52
N VAL A 89 -18.69 17.99 3.43
CA VAL A 89 -18.60 19.45 3.43
C VAL A 89 -17.81 19.94 2.22
N SER A 90 -18.22 21.03 1.60
CA SER A 90 -17.44 21.66 0.52
C SER A 90 -17.03 23.08 0.92
N PHE A 91 -15.78 23.41 0.62
CA PHE A 91 -15.21 24.72 0.96
C PHE A 91 -14.02 25.06 0.05
N MET A 92 -13.57 26.31 0.12
CA MET A 92 -12.36 26.76 -0.54
C MET A 92 -11.22 26.85 0.48
N MET A 93 -10.05 26.30 0.14
CA MET A 93 -8.86 26.35 0.98
C MET A 93 -7.64 26.77 0.18
N SER A 94 -6.76 27.60 0.76
CA SER A 94 -5.57 28.05 0.07
C SER A 94 -4.66 26.89 -0.30
N ALA A 95 -3.96 26.99 -1.44
CA ALA A 95 -2.99 25.99 -1.84
C ALA A 95 -1.85 25.88 -0.82
N GLU A 96 -1.50 26.98 -0.14
CA GLU A 96 -0.49 27.01 0.91
C GLU A 96 -0.90 26.23 2.14
N ASP A 97 -2.14 26.45 2.64
CA ASP A 97 -2.63 25.74 3.82
C ASP A 97 -2.77 24.23 3.53
N LEU A 98 -3.30 23.85 2.37
CA LEU A 98 -3.36 22.44 1.93
C LEU A 98 -1.96 21.82 1.89
N LEU A 99 -0.97 22.52 1.31
CA LEU A 99 0.40 22.01 1.22
C LEU A 99 1.04 21.80 2.59
N ASN A 100 0.71 22.63 3.57
CA ASN A 100 1.27 22.58 4.91
C ASN A 100 0.57 21.59 5.85
N THR A 101 -0.71 21.30 5.64
CA THR A 101 -1.53 20.46 6.53
C THR A 101 -1.79 19.05 5.99
N CYS A 102 -1.73 18.86 4.66
CA CYS A 102 -2.10 17.59 4.05
C CYS A 102 -1.02 16.51 4.13
N PHE A 103 -1.46 15.28 4.23
CA PHE A 103 -0.65 14.07 4.02
C PHE A 103 -1.37 13.07 3.10
N VAL A 104 -0.65 12.06 2.64
CA VAL A 104 -1.15 11.07 1.69
C VAL A 104 -0.77 9.66 2.16
N LEU A 105 -1.73 8.76 2.19
CA LEU A 105 -1.52 7.35 2.50
C LEU A 105 -1.01 6.60 1.26
N ARG A 106 0.29 6.70 0.98
CA ARG A 106 0.92 6.07 -0.19
C ARG A 106 1.35 4.65 0.14
N LYS A 107 1.04 3.72 -0.74
CA LYS A 107 1.39 2.29 -0.59
C LYS A 107 2.90 2.06 -0.43
N ASP A 108 3.70 2.86 -1.11
CA ASP A 108 5.15 2.69 -1.19
C ASP A 108 5.90 3.60 -0.20
N ASN A 109 5.30 3.99 0.92
CA ASN A 109 5.94 4.77 1.96
C ASN A 109 6.69 3.88 2.97
N TRP A 110 7.06 4.42 4.14
CA TRP A 110 7.77 3.73 5.22
C TRP A 110 6.85 2.93 6.16
N GLU A 111 5.53 3.13 6.06
CA GLU A 111 4.55 2.48 6.93
C GLU A 111 4.25 1.07 6.44
N ASP A 112 4.32 0.09 7.31
CA ASP A 112 3.87 -1.27 7.06
C ASP A 112 2.39 -1.39 7.44
N SER A 113 1.53 -0.84 6.62
CA SER A 113 0.09 -0.81 6.86
C SER A 113 -0.70 -1.24 5.63
N ILE A 114 -1.72 -2.06 5.87
CA ILE A 114 -2.67 -2.46 4.82
C ILE A 114 -3.53 -1.29 4.32
N TRP A 115 -3.59 -0.20 5.09
CA TRP A 115 -4.42 0.97 4.81
C TRP A 115 -3.79 1.94 3.80
N LEU A 116 -2.62 1.64 3.26
CA LEU A 116 -1.92 2.44 2.27
C LEU A 116 -2.40 2.07 0.86
N TYR A 117 -3.11 2.96 0.20
CA TYR A 117 -3.77 2.65 -1.08
C TYR A 117 -3.36 3.58 -2.23
N GLN A 118 -2.78 4.75 -1.93
CA GLN A 118 -2.43 5.69 -2.99
C GLN A 118 -1.09 5.36 -3.66
N ARG A 119 -0.98 5.74 -4.92
CA ARG A 119 0.25 5.60 -5.70
C ARG A 119 1.28 6.69 -5.35
N LEU A 120 2.53 6.42 -5.67
CA LEU A 120 3.59 7.42 -5.64
C LEU A 120 3.26 8.62 -6.53
N ILE A 121 3.72 9.78 -6.09
CA ILE A 121 3.62 11.02 -6.83
C ILE A 121 4.41 10.93 -8.15
N LYS A 122 3.85 11.42 -9.26
CA LYS A 122 4.49 11.42 -10.57
C LYS A 122 5.11 12.77 -10.88
N LYS A 123 6.44 12.82 -10.95
CA LYS A 123 7.20 14.04 -11.25
C LYS A 123 6.75 14.71 -12.55
N SER A 124 6.47 13.93 -13.60
CA SER A 124 5.97 14.45 -14.88
C SER A 124 4.63 15.17 -14.76
N LYS A 125 3.70 14.63 -13.97
CA LYS A 125 2.41 15.30 -13.70
C LYS A 125 2.59 16.59 -12.93
N ILE A 126 3.43 16.59 -11.90
CA ILE A 126 3.76 17.79 -11.14
C ILE A 126 4.31 18.87 -12.08
N LYS A 127 5.27 18.50 -12.93
CA LYS A 127 5.87 19.44 -13.90
C LYS A 127 4.81 20.04 -14.82
N GLN A 128 3.93 19.25 -15.41
CA GLN A 128 2.84 19.71 -16.29
C GLN A 128 1.90 20.69 -15.57
N ILE A 129 1.54 20.41 -14.32
CA ILE A 129 0.67 21.30 -13.55
C ILE A 129 1.40 22.60 -13.20
N ARG A 130 2.68 22.57 -12.85
CA ARG A 130 3.47 23.77 -12.60
C ARG A 130 3.62 24.65 -13.85
N GLU A 131 3.80 24.06 -15.00
CA GLU A 131 3.81 24.80 -16.29
C GLU A 131 2.46 25.45 -16.57
N PHE A 132 1.35 24.79 -16.26
CA PHE A 132 0.01 25.38 -16.37
C PHE A 132 -0.17 26.55 -15.39
N LEU A 133 0.18 26.38 -14.11
CA LEU A 133 0.12 27.43 -13.09
C LEU A 133 0.95 28.66 -13.51
N GLU A 134 2.17 28.46 -14.00
CA GLU A 134 3.03 29.55 -14.45
C GLU A 134 2.41 30.33 -15.62
N LYS A 135 1.85 29.62 -16.61
CA LYS A 135 1.30 30.21 -17.82
C LYS A 135 -0.04 30.88 -17.63
N LYS A 136 -0.94 30.21 -16.89
CA LYS A 136 -2.33 30.65 -16.73
C LYS A 136 -2.56 31.47 -15.47
N GLY A 137 -1.89 31.13 -14.37
CA GLY A 137 -2.13 31.73 -13.06
C GLY A 137 -3.48 31.40 -12.46
N GLU A 138 -4.08 30.28 -12.88
CA GLU A 138 -5.43 29.85 -12.52
C GLU A 138 -5.40 28.60 -11.67
N ALA A 139 -6.34 28.46 -10.74
CA ALA A 139 -6.55 27.22 -10.01
C ALA A 139 -7.19 26.15 -10.90
N PHE A 140 -6.92 24.89 -10.59
CA PHE A 140 -7.64 23.79 -11.23
C PHE A 140 -9.08 23.71 -10.68
N TYR A 141 -10.05 23.62 -11.57
CA TYR A 141 -11.47 23.48 -11.19
C TYR A 141 -11.84 22.11 -10.66
N ASN A 142 -10.97 21.12 -10.84
CA ASN A 142 -11.20 19.78 -10.29
C ASN A 142 -11.07 19.80 -8.76
N ASN A 143 -12.03 19.18 -8.12
CA ASN A 143 -12.14 19.09 -6.68
C ASN A 143 -10.96 18.31 -6.02
N ILE A 144 -10.55 18.73 -4.83
CA ILE A 144 -9.65 18.00 -3.93
C ILE A 144 -10.53 17.26 -2.93
N ILE A 145 -10.33 15.97 -2.76
CA ILE A 145 -11.10 15.16 -1.81
C ILE A 145 -10.22 14.78 -0.65
N VAL A 146 -10.67 15.07 0.56
CA VAL A 146 -9.90 14.86 1.79
C VAL A 146 -10.76 14.24 2.89
N ALA A 147 -10.14 13.51 3.79
CA ALA A 147 -10.69 13.23 5.10
C ALA A 147 -10.18 14.29 6.08
N LEU A 148 -11.10 14.93 6.77
CA LEU A 148 -10.82 15.96 7.78
C LEU A 148 -10.42 15.30 9.11
N PRO A 149 -9.64 16.00 9.96
CA PRO A 149 -9.28 15.51 11.29
C PRO A 149 -10.50 15.48 12.22
N ASP A 150 -10.35 14.78 13.34
CA ASP A 150 -11.45 14.56 14.31
C ASP A 150 -11.73 15.75 15.20
N ASP A 151 -10.78 16.70 15.27
CA ASP A 151 -10.83 17.89 16.12
C ASP A 151 -11.43 19.12 15.42
N ILE A 152 -12.06 18.91 14.27
CA ILE A 152 -12.75 20.00 13.58
C ILE A 152 -13.90 20.55 14.44
N ALA A 153 -14.11 21.84 14.34
CA ALA A 153 -15.20 22.54 15.00
C ALA A 153 -15.94 23.45 14.00
N PHE A 154 -17.18 23.74 14.32
CA PHE A 154 -17.96 24.73 13.59
C PHE A 154 -18.35 25.88 14.52
N ARG A 155 -18.52 27.05 13.95
CA ARG A 155 -19.12 28.18 14.64
C ARG A 155 -20.37 28.60 13.90
N ASP A 156 -21.47 28.75 14.65
CA ASP A 156 -22.72 29.28 14.12
C ASP A 156 -22.68 30.81 13.92
N GLN A 157 -23.78 31.41 13.49
CA GLN A 157 -23.92 32.86 13.30
C GLN A 157 -23.70 33.65 14.59
N SER A 158 -24.00 33.05 15.74
CA SER A 158 -23.79 33.66 17.07
C SER A 158 -22.35 33.49 17.58
N LYS A 159 -21.47 32.94 16.75
CA LYS A 159 -20.06 32.60 17.06
C LYS A 159 -19.89 31.56 18.16
N LYS A 160 -20.92 30.78 18.45
CA LYS A 160 -20.87 29.65 19.38
C LYS A 160 -20.27 28.44 18.65
N TYR A 161 -19.44 27.69 19.35
CA TYR A 161 -18.95 26.38 18.85
C TYR A 161 -20.08 25.35 18.91
N VAL A 162 -20.30 24.68 17.81
CA VAL A 162 -21.35 23.67 17.62
C VAL A 162 -20.77 22.45 16.92
N GLY A 163 -21.38 21.29 17.14
CA GLY A 163 -21.08 20.08 16.39
C GLY A 163 -21.63 20.15 14.98
N ILE A 164 -21.14 19.31 14.08
CA ILE A 164 -21.64 19.26 12.71
C ILE A 164 -23.13 18.90 12.64
N ASP A 165 -23.61 18.09 13.55
CA ASP A 165 -25.00 17.64 13.61
C ASP A 165 -25.97 18.70 14.20
N GLU A 166 -25.43 19.78 14.79
CA GLU A 166 -26.18 20.91 15.28
C GLU A 166 -26.38 22.00 14.22
N ILE A 167 -25.75 21.88 13.06
CA ILE A 167 -25.83 22.82 11.96
C ILE A 167 -26.88 22.34 10.98
N ASN A 168 -27.78 23.22 10.57
CA ASN A 168 -28.76 22.93 9.52
C ASN A 168 -28.03 22.62 8.20
N ASP A 169 -28.49 21.60 7.55
CA ASP A 169 -27.98 21.22 6.23
C ASP A 169 -28.14 22.35 5.21
N LEU A 170 -27.12 22.47 4.35
CA LEU A 170 -27.03 23.54 3.34
C LEU A 170 -26.96 24.98 3.90
N GLU A 171 -26.79 25.12 5.21
CA GLU A 171 -26.59 26.44 5.80
C GLU A 171 -25.17 26.91 5.54
N SER A 172 -25.02 28.07 4.86
CA SER A 172 -23.70 28.65 4.53
C SER A 172 -23.25 29.72 5.54
N ASN A 173 -24.01 29.96 6.59
CA ASN A 173 -23.74 31.03 7.55
C ASN A 173 -22.96 30.55 8.79
N CYS A 174 -22.15 29.50 8.64
CA CYS A 174 -21.25 29.01 9.66
C CYS A 174 -19.80 29.18 9.26
N GLU A 175 -18.88 29.01 10.21
CA GLU A 175 -17.44 28.93 9.99
C GLU A 175 -16.96 27.52 10.31
N LEU A 176 -16.20 26.92 9.43
CA LEU A 176 -15.44 25.70 9.71
C LEU A 176 -14.08 26.09 10.29
N ILE A 177 -13.75 25.55 11.45
CA ILE A 177 -12.50 25.77 12.16
C ILE A 177 -11.62 24.53 12.01
N LEU A 178 -10.48 24.68 11.33
CA LEU A 178 -9.47 23.64 11.17
C LEU A 178 -8.21 24.02 11.95
N THR A 179 -7.58 23.06 12.58
CA THR A 179 -6.23 23.24 13.12
C THR A 179 -5.21 23.32 11.97
N LYS A 180 -4.20 24.20 12.09
CA LYS A 180 -3.09 24.32 11.14
C LYS A 180 -1.96 23.32 11.48
N GLU A 181 -2.34 22.13 11.91
CA GLU A 181 -1.37 21.09 12.21
C GLU A 181 -0.87 20.39 10.95
N MET A 182 0.44 20.17 10.90
CA MET A 182 1.02 19.38 9.81
C MET A 182 0.46 17.96 9.81
N ASN A 183 0.25 17.45 8.60
CA ASN A 183 -0.20 16.07 8.42
C ASN A 183 -1.52 15.75 9.15
N SER A 184 -2.42 16.72 9.27
CA SER A 184 -3.74 16.56 9.90
C SER A 184 -4.82 16.18 8.89
N ILE A 185 -4.71 16.60 7.62
CA ILE A 185 -5.72 16.39 6.58
C ILE A 185 -5.25 15.28 5.64
N CYS A 186 -6.00 14.17 5.59
CA CYS A 186 -5.68 13.04 4.72
C CYS A 186 -6.24 13.25 3.30
N VAL A 187 -5.37 13.35 2.30
CA VAL A 187 -5.80 13.49 0.90
C VAL A 187 -6.25 12.15 0.34
N ILE A 188 -7.47 12.09 -0.18
CA ILE A 188 -8.03 10.94 -0.88
C ILE A 188 -7.81 11.08 -2.39
N ASP A 189 -8.11 12.26 -2.96
CA ASP A 189 -7.76 12.58 -4.35
C ASP A 189 -7.22 14.00 -4.47
N GLY A 190 -6.39 14.24 -5.48
CA GLY A 190 -5.85 15.56 -5.79
C GLY A 190 -4.41 15.82 -5.35
N GLN A 191 -3.67 14.80 -4.86
CA GLN A 191 -2.29 14.96 -4.39
C GLN A 191 -1.40 15.74 -5.39
N HIS A 192 -1.48 15.46 -6.68
CA HIS A 192 -0.65 16.17 -7.70
C HIS A 192 -1.02 17.65 -7.82
N ARG A 193 -2.29 18.01 -7.61
CA ARG A 193 -2.77 19.40 -7.65
C ARG A 193 -2.25 20.20 -6.46
N ILE A 194 -2.29 19.59 -5.26
CA ILE A 194 -1.73 20.20 -4.04
C ILE A 194 -0.21 20.34 -4.17
N TYR A 195 0.47 19.22 -4.45
CA TYR A 195 1.94 19.21 -4.46
C TYR A 195 2.58 19.93 -5.65
N ALA A 196 1.83 20.30 -6.69
CA ALA A 196 2.33 21.19 -7.72
C ALA A 196 2.66 22.60 -7.19
N HIS A 197 2.11 22.99 -6.05
CA HIS A 197 2.42 24.24 -5.37
C HIS A 197 3.65 24.13 -4.45
N TYR A 198 4.45 23.08 -4.53
CA TYR A 198 5.59 22.82 -3.66
C TYR A 198 6.60 23.97 -3.63
N VAL A 199 7.32 24.10 -2.51
CA VAL A 199 8.45 25.03 -2.33
C VAL A 199 9.72 24.38 -2.86
N SER A 200 10.35 24.96 -3.89
CA SER A 200 11.54 24.36 -4.51
C SER A 200 12.83 24.65 -3.77
N GLY A 201 12.91 25.79 -3.09
CA GLY A 201 14.13 26.31 -2.49
C GLY A 201 15.13 26.90 -3.48
N VAL A 202 14.76 26.97 -4.76
CA VAL A 202 15.59 27.56 -5.84
C VAL A 202 14.93 28.85 -6.30
N ASP A 203 15.70 29.94 -6.37
CA ASP A 203 15.20 31.21 -6.93
C ASP A 203 15.15 31.11 -8.45
N SER A 204 13.93 31.01 -8.99
CA SER A 204 13.66 31.06 -10.42
C SER A 204 12.39 31.86 -10.72
N LYS A 205 12.21 32.31 -11.95
CA LYS A 205 11.00 33.03 -12.37
C LYS A 205 9.74 32.21 -12.11
N GLN A 206 9.79 30.92 -12.43
CA GLN A 206 8.67 29.99 -12.16
C GLN A 206 8.37 29.88 -10.67
N GLU A 207 9.40 29.73 -9.83
CA GLU A 207 9.19 29.57 -8.38
C GLU A 207 8.61 30.82 -7.74
N ARG A 208 9.12 32.02 -8.13
CA ARG A 208 8.53 33.29 -7.65
C ARG A 208 7.04 33.38 -8.01
N ARG A 209 6.69 33.06 -9.26
CA ARG A 209 5.29 33.06 -9.70
C ARG A 209 4.43 32.05 -8.93
N ILE A 210 4.92 30.83 -8.73
CA ILE A 210 4.19 29.82 -7.97
C ILE A 210 4.10 30.16 -6.49
N ALA A 211 5.09 30.82 -5.92
CA ALA A 211 5.04 31.30 -4.53
C ALA A 211 3.89 32.32 -4.31
N GLU A 212 3.72 33.27 -5.25
CA GLU A 212 2.57 34.19 -5.23
C GLU A 212 1.24 33.44 -5.35
N LEU A 213 1.15 32.53 -6.34
CA LEU A 213 -0.07 31.76 -6.59
C LEU A 213 -0.42 30.83 -5.42
N ARG A 214 0.55 30.29 -4.71
CA ARG A 214 0.36 29.45 -3.54
C ARG A 214 -0.44 30.16 -2.44
N GLN A 215 -0.19 31.43 -2.23
CA GLN A 215 -0.88 32.26 -1.26
C GLN A 215 -2.25 32.74 -1.74
N GLN A 216 -2.37 33.01 -3.04
CA GLN A 216 -3.57 33.62 -3.63
C GLN A 216 -4.62 32.59 -4.04
N LEU A 217 -4.18 31.46 -4.63
CA LEU A 217 -5.11 30.47 -5.17
C LEU A 217 -5.76 29.64 -4.07
N HIS A 218 -7.07 29.53 -4.15
CA HIS A 218 -7.87 28.63 -3.35
C HIS A 218 -8.35 27.48 -4.22
N LEU A 219 -8.27 26.28 -3.68
CA LEU A 219 -8.71 25.04 -4.32
C LEU A 219 -10.05 24.63 -3.71
N LEU A 220 -10.93 24.12 -4.55
CA LEU A 220 -12.19 23.57 -4.09
C LEU A 220 -11.91 22.22 -3.40
N VAL A 221 -12.39 22.09 -2.17
CA VAL A 221 -12.19 20.92 -1.32
C VAL A 221 -13.52 20.29 -0.97
N THR A 222 -13.63 18.99 -1.12
CA THR A 222 -14.68 18.19 -0.50
C THR A 222 -14.05 17.45 0.68
N GLY A 223 -14.48 17.81 1.88
CA GLY A 223 -14.05 17.22 3.14
C GLY A 223 -15.03 16.15 3.62
N LEU A 224 -14.52 15.00 3.98
CA LEU A 224 -15.26 13.95 4.67
C LEU A 224 -15.06 14.13 6.18
N VAL A 225 -16.14 14.32 6.90
CA VAL A 225 -16.19 14.40 8.36
C VAL A 225 -16.75 13.08 8.87
N PHE A 226 -15.92 12.32 9.56
CA PHE A 226 -16.31 11.03 10.13
C PHE A 226 -16.89 11.23 11.53
N ASP A 227 -17.89 10.44 11.88
CA ASP A 227 -18.40 10.40 13.25
C ASP A 227 -17.28 9.87 14.17
N LYS A 228 -17.28 10.31 15.45
CA LYS A 228 -16.20 10.04 16.39
C LYS A 228 -16.04 8.56 16.76
N ASP A 229 -17.10 7.78 16.60
CA ASP A 229 -17.13 6.33 16.87
C ASP A 229 -16.61 5.48 15.70
N VAL A 230 -16.35 6.07 14.54
CA VAL A 230 -15.81 5.36 13.37
C VAL A 230 -14.36 4.96 13.62
N LYS A 231 -14.11 3.66 13.65
CA LYS A 231 -12.77 3.10 13.84
C LYS A 231 -11.84 3.43 12.67
N ALA A 232 -10.54 3.46 12.94
CA ALA A 232 -9.52 3.78 11.93
C ALA A 232 -9.59 2.85 10.71
N GLU A 233 -9.85 1.56 10.91
CA GLU A 233 -9.98 0.55 9.85
C GLU A 233 -11.18 0.84 8.95
N GLU A 234 -12.34 1.14 9.52
CA GLU A 234 -13.56 1.48 8.77
C GLU A 234 -13.38 2.78 8.00
N ARG A 235 -12.75 3.78 8.61
CA ARG A 235 -12.40 5.04 7.96
C ARG A 235 -11.50 4.81 6.74
N ALA A 236 -10.43 4.03 6.89
CA ALA A 236 -9.51 3.71 5.80
C ALA A 236 -10.21 2.92 4.68
N ARG A 237 -11.14 2.01 5.02
CA ARG A 237 -11.95 1.29 4.05
C ARG A 237 -12.81 2.25 3.21
N ILE A 238 -13.56 3.14 3.84
CA ILE A 238 -14.41 4.13 3.14
C ILE A 238 -13.55 5.04 2.25
N GLN A 239 -12.42 5.54 2.75
CA GLN A 239 -11.49 6.36 1.95
C GLN A 239 -10.95 5.61 0.74
N SER A 240 -10.60 4.33 0.89
CA SER A 240 -10.08 3.51 -0.21
C SER A 240 -11.16 3.20 -1.26
N GLU A 241 -12.41 3.04 -0.85
CA GLU A 241 -13.55 2.84 -1.75
C GLU A 241 -13.79 4.10 -2.59
N ILE A 242 -13.85 5.27 -1.96
CA ILE A 242 -13.99 6.55 -2.67
C ILE A 242 -12.83 6.77 -3.64
N PHE A 243 -11.59 6.45 -3.24
CA PHE A 243 -10.43 6.56 -4.13
C PHE A 243 -10.56 5.64 -5.35
N ASP A 244 -11.03 4.40 -5.17
CA ASP A 244 -11.22 3.44 -6.26
C ASP A 244 -12.30 3.93 -7.23
N ASP A 245 -13.45 4.37 -6.72
CA ASP A 245 -14.57 4.86 -7.52
C ASP A 245 -14.17 6.07 -8.39
N ILE A 246 -13.41 7.00 -7.83
CA ILE A 246 -12.91 8.16 -8.57
C ILE A 246 -11.93 7.77 -9.68
N ASN A 247 -11.05 6.80 -9.40
CA ASN A 247 -9.97 6.44 -10.31
C ASN A 247 -10.36 5.36 -11.33
N SER A 248 -11.37 4.54 -11.07
CA SER A 248 -11.82 3.48 -11.97
C SER A 248 -12.33 4.01 -13.31
N ASN A 249 -12.89 5.21 -13.31
CA ASN A 249 -13.42 5.87 -14.50
C ASN A 249 -12.44 6.81 -15.22
N ALA A 250 -11.30 7.17 -14.59
CA ALA A 250 -10.42 8.23 -15.12
C ALA A 250 -9.10 7.75 -15.73
N THR A 251 -8.48 6.73 -15.16
CA THR A 251 -7.19 6.19 -15.67
C THR A 251 -6.96 4.82 -15.05
N LYS A 252 -6.38 3.88 -15.81
CA LYS A 252 -6.03 2.55 -15.26
C LYS A 252 -5.13 2.71 -14.03
N VAL A 253 -5.70 2.45 -12.86
CA VAL A 253 -4.95 2.38 -11.61
C VAL A 253 -3.95 1.21 -11.70
N PRO A 254 -2.68 1.38 -11.30
CA PRO A 254 -1.72 0.28 -11.28
C PRO A 254 -2.27 -0.93 -10.51
N ARG A 255 -2.05 -2.14 -11.04
CA ARG A 255 -2.55 -3.38 -10.42
C ARG A 255 -2.13 -3.54 -8.95
N THR A 256 -0.93 -3.10 -8.59
CA THR A 256 -0.45 -3.13 -7.20
C THR A 256 -1.33 -2.31 -6.26
N VAL A 257 -1.85 -1.17 -6.73
CA VAL A 257 -2.78 -0.32 -5.96
C VAL A 257 -4.16 -0.98 -5.87
N LEU A 258 -4.65 -1.54 -6.99
CA LEU A 258 -5.93 -2.27 -7.00
C LEU A 258 -5.91 -3.48 -6.06
N THR A 259 -4.80 -4.24 -6.05
CA THR A 259 -4.62 -5.36 -5.10
C THR A 259 -4.65 -4.88 -3.66
N GLN A 260 -4.05 -3.73 -3.37
CA GLN A 260 -4.07 -3.16 -2.02
C GLN A 260 -5.48 -2.71 -1.58
N ILE A 261 -6.22 -2.04 -2.48
CA ILE A 261 -7.62 -1.67 -2.24
C ILE A 261 -8.47 -2.92 -1.98
N LYS A 262 -8.29 -3.97 -2.81
CA LYS A 262 -8.98 -5.25 -2.65
C LYS A 262 -8.68 -5.89 -1.28
N ARG A 263 -7.44 -5.82 -0.83
CA ARG A 263 -7.01 -6.30 0.49
C ARG A 263 -7.67 -5.54 1.64
N ILE A 264 -7.83 -4.22 1.52
CA ILE A 264 -8.55 -3.39 2.51
C ILE A 264 -10.04 -3.75 2.55
N LYS A 265 -10.66 -3.95 1.37
CA LYS A 265 -12.09 -4.31 1.27
C LYS A 265 -12.38 -5.73 1.75
N ASN A 266 -11.51 -6.66 1.43
CA ASN A 266 -11.66 -8.07 1.76
C ASN A 266 -10.29 -8.71 2.04
N PRO A 267 -9.80 -8.63 3.28
CA PRO A 267 -8.47 -9.12 3.65
C PRO A 267 -8.33 -10.65 3.55
N ILE A 268 -9.43 -11.40 3.56
CA ILE A 268 -9.46 -12.87 3.39
C ILE A 268 -9.71 -13.32 1.94
N ASP A 269 -9.73 -12.39 0.99
CA ASP A 269 -9.72 -12.76 -0.43
C ASP A 269 -8.40 -13.47 -0.80
N ASP A 270 -8.46 -14.42 -1.71
CA ASP A 270 -7.32 -15.26 -2.09
C ASP A 270 -6.08 -14.48 -2.56
N GLU A 271 -6.26 -13.41 -3.37
CA GLU A 271 -5.15 -12.54 -3.77
C GLU A 271 -4.64 -11.67 -2.60
N SER A 272 -5.53 -11.29 -1.67
CA SER A 272 -5.18 -10.51 -0.47
C SER A 272 -4.31 -11.32 0.48
N ILE A 273 -4.68 -12.56 0.77
CA ILE A 273 -3.88 -13.49 1.59
C ILE A 273 -2.55 -13.78 0.88
N ALA A 274 -2.57 -14.09 -0.43
CA ALA A 274 -1.35 -14.36 -1.20
C ALA A 274 -0.36 -13.17 -1.16
N GLN A 275 -0.86 -11.94 -1.26
CA GLN A 275 -0.02 -10.75 -1.13
C GLN A 275 0.60 -10.64 0.28
N SER A 276 -0.17 -10.92 1.33
CA SER A 276 0.33 -10.92 2.72
C SER A 276 1.42 -11.98 2.93
N VAL A 277 1.25 -13.17 2.35
CA VAL A 277 2.25 -14.24 2.40
C VAL A 277 3.53 -13.84 1.66
N ILE A 278 3.44 -13.20 0.49
CA ILE A 278 4.60 -12.65 -0.24
C ILE A 278 5.36 -11.64 0.63
N GLU A 279 4.64 -10.73 1.29
CA GLU A 279 5.24 -9.74 2.17
C GLU A 279 5.96 -10.40 3.36
N ALA A 280 5.34 -11.41 3.98
CA ALA A 280 5.94 -12.18 5.07
C ALA A 280 7.20 -12.96 4.62
N LEU A 281 7.20 -13.53 3.41
CA LEU A 281 8.36 -14.20 2.84
C LEU A 281 9.51 -13.24 2.53
N ASN A 282 9.18 -12.00 2.12
CA ASN A 282 10.19 -10.99 1.79
C ASN A 282 10.83 -10.34 3.03
N LYS A 283 10.14 -10.35 4.17
CA LYS A 283 10.65 -9.81 5.44
C LYS A 283 11.80 -10.64 6.01
N GLU A 284 11.69 -11.96 5.92
CA GLU A 284 12.64 -12.87 6.55
C GLU A 284 12.82 -14.17 5.77
N GLY A 285 13.89 -14.90 6.09
CA GLY A 285 14.21 -16.21 5.50
C GLY A 285 14.84 -16.10 4.11
N ILE A 286 14.68 -17.17 3.32
CA ILE A 286 15.40 -17.37 2.06
C ILE A 286 15.02 -16.41 0.93
N PHE A 287 13.85 -15.78 1.03
CA PHE A 287 13.36 -14.80 0.05
C PHE A 287 13.56 -13.34 0.48
N ARG A 288 14.20 -13.10 1.64
CA ARG A 288 14.38 -11.76 2.17
C ARG A 288 15.00 -10.81 1.14
N GLY A 289 14.28 -9.74 0.81
CA GLY A 289 14.72 -8.71 -0.15
C GLY A 289 14.78 -9.14 -1.61
N LEU A 290 14.37 -10.37 -1.96
CA LEU A 290 14.38 -10.85 -3.34
C LEU A 290 13.11 -10.50 -4.11
N MET A 291 11.99 -10.27 -3.41
CA MET A 291 10.70 -10.05 -4.04
C MET A 291 10.43 -8.56 -4.24
N GLN A 292 9.98 -8.20 -5.43
CA GLN A 292 9.56 -6.83 -5.75
C GLN A 292 8.10 -6.64 -5.29
N ILE A 293 7.91 -6.06 -4.11
CA ILE A 293 6.59 -5.74 -3.54
C ILE A 293 6.15 -4.35 -3.98
N SER A 294 7.11 -3.41 -4.02
CA SER A 294 6.93 -2.00 -4.39
C SER A 294 7.62 -1.71 -5.73
N SER A 295 7.17 -0.63 -6.38
CA SER A 295 7.87 -0.10 -7.58
C SER A 295 9.25 0.47 -7.28
N LEU A 296 9.59 0.67 -6.01
CA LEU A 296 10.89 1.18 -5.53
C LEU A 296 11.84 0.07 -5.07
N ASP A 297 11.34 -1.17 -4.98
CA ASP A 297 12.16 -2.29 -4.56
C ASP A 297 13.19 -2.67 -5.61
N SER A 298 14.39 -2.98 -5.16
CA SER A 298 15.45 -3.58 -5.98
C SER A 298 15.29 -5.10 -6.16
N GLY A 299 14.23 -5.69 -5.62
CA GLY A 299 13.95 -7.11 -5.72
C GLY A 299 13.84 -7.58 -7.16
N ARG A 300 14.51 -8.70 -7.47
CA ARG A 300 14.56 -9.28 -8.82
C ARG A 300 13.32 -10.08 -9.23
N ILE A 301 12.50 -10.51 -8.24
CA ILE A 301 11.34 -11.37 -8.45
C ILE A 301 10.07 -10.53 -8.52
N LYS A 302 9.43 -10.47 -9.68
CA LYS A 302 8.13 -9.77 -9.86
C LYS A 302 6.99 -10.62 -9.30
N THR A 303 6.33 -10.14 -8.26
CA THR A 303 5.37 -10.92 -7.45
C THR A 303 3.95 -10.97 -8.00
N ALA A 304 3.52 -9.98 -8.79
CA ALA A 304 2.14 -9.88 -9.29
C ALA A 304 1.64 -11.13 -10.05
N SER A 305 2.51 -11.77 -10.83
CA SER A 305 2.20 -13.03 -11.51
C SER A 305 2.10 -14.20 -10.55
N ILE A 306 2.98 -14.25 -9.55
CA ILE A 306 3.04 -15.32 -8.55
C ILE A 306 1.75 -15.30 -7.72
N VAL A 307 1.36 -14.14 -7.24
CA VAL A 307 0.10 -13.93 -6.51
C VAL A 307 -1.09 -14.43 -7.34
N ARG A 308 -1.19 -13.97 -8.59
CA ARG A 308 -2.37 -14.20 -9.42
C ARG A 308 -2.50 -15.62 -9.97
N PHE A 309 -1.41 -16.24 -10.39
CA PHE A 309 -1.45 -17.48 -11.18
C PHE A 309 -1.07 -18.74 -10.41
N ALA A 310 -0.49 -18.59 -9.21
CA ALA A 310 -0.07 -19.73 -8.41
C ALA A 310 -0.49 -19.60 -6.93
N LEU A 311 0.05 -18.63 -6.21
CA LEU A 311 -0.03 -18.57 -4.75
C LEU A 311 -1.47 -18.43 -4.22
N ARG A 312 -2.32 -17.67 -4.89
CA ARG A 312 -3.73 -17.50 -4.48
C ARG A 312 -4.49 -18.83 -4.33
N TYR A 313 -4.18 -19.81 -5.17
CA TYR A 313 -4.81 -21.13 -5.11
C TYR A 313 -4.29 -21.99 -3.96
N LEU A 314 -3.01 -21.84 -3.62
CA LEU A 314 -2.41 -22.52 -2.48
C LEU A 314 -2.96 -22.04 -1.14
N VAL A 315 -3.23 -20.72 -1.03
CA VAL A 315 -3.58 -20.07 0.26
C VAL A 315 -5.06 -19.71 0.40
N THR A 316 -5.90 -20.01 -0.60
CA THR A 316 -7.32 -19.68 -0.56
C THR A 316 -8.03 -20.34 0.63
N VAL A 317 -8.92 -19.60 1.28
CA VAL A 317 -9.80 -20.12 2.35
C VAL A 317 -11.08 -20.76 1.79
N LYS A 318 -11.26 -20.70 0.45
CA LYS A 318 -12.41 -21.28 -0.26
C LYS A 318 -11.92 -22.01 -1.53
N PRO A 319 -11.27 -23.17 -1.38
CA PRO A 319 -10.85 -23.95 -2.53
C PRO A 319 -12.06 -24.40 -3.35
N ALA A 320 -11.90 -24.47 -4.66
CA ALA A 320 -12.92 -25.04 -5.54
C ALA A 320 -13.08 -26.53 -5.25
N GLU A 321 -14.24 -27.08 -5.59
CA GLU A 321 -14.53 -28.51 -5.43
C GLU A 321 -13.45 -29.37 -6.08
N GLY A 322 -12.94 -30.35 -5.35
CA GLY A 322 -11.86 -31.24 -5.77
C GLY A 322 -10.47 -30.58 -5.86
N LYS A 323 -10.29 -29.38 -5.30
CA LYS A 323 -9.00 -28.70 -5.19
C LYS A 323 -8.63 -28.50 -3.73
N HIS A 324 -7.31 -28.54 -3.45
CA HIS A 324 -6.74 -28.45 -2.11
C HIS A 324 -6.03 -27.12 -1.89
N SER A 325 -6.03 -26.65 -0.65
CA SER A 325 -5.29 -25.47 -0.20
C SER A 325 -4.72 -25.68 1.18
N LEU A 326 -3.77 -24.84 1.59
CA LEU A 326 -3.20 -24.89 2.94
C LEU A 326 -4.24 -24.66 4.05
N PHE A 327 -5.36 -24.01 3.74
CA PHE A 327 -6.44 -23.78 4.69
C PHE A 327 -7.06 -25.08 5.23
N GLU A 328 -7.09 -26.13 4.43
CA GLU A 328 -7.62 -27.44 4.88
C GLU A 328 -6.78 -28.03 6.00
N TYR A 329 -5.47 -27.84 5.96
CA TYR A 329 -4.48 -28.41 6.89
C TYR A 329 -4.17 -27.50 8.07
N TRP A 330 -4.59 -26.23 8.01
CA TRP A 330 -4.37 -25.28 9.08
C TRP A 330 -5.25 -25.60 10.30
N THR A 331 -4.64 -25.63 11.49
CA THR A 331 -5.29 -26.06 12.75
C THR A 331 -5.80 -24.89 13.61
N GLY A 332 -5.65 -23.64 13.14
CA GLY A 332 -6.17 -22.45 13.84
C GLY A 332 -7.69 -22.32 13.77
N ASP A 333 -8.21 -21.24 14.32
CA ASP A 333 -9.65 -20.98 14.39
C ASP A 333 -10.19 -20.49 13.02
N LYS A 334 -10.66 -21.46 12.21
CA LYS A 334 -11.18 -21.22 10.85
C LYS A 334 -12.42 -20.32 10.85
N GLU A 335 -13.28 -20.41 11.85
CA GLU A 335 -14.50 -19.61 11.93
C GLU A 335 -14.17 -18.14 12.18
N LYS A 336 -13.23 -17.87 13.10
CA LYS A 336 -12.74 -16.51 13.32
C LYS A 336 -12.01 -15.95 12.11
N LEU A 337 -11.18 -16.73 11.43
CA LEU A 337 -10.54 -16.29 10.20
C LEU A 337 -11.59 -15.89 9.15
N LEU A 338 -12.62 -16.69 8.94
CA LEU A 338 -13.69 -16.40 7.97
C LEU A 338 -14.57 -15.21 8.38
N SER A 339 -14.61 -14.86 9.67
CA SER A 339 -15.24 -13.64 10.18
C SER A 339 -14.30 -12.42 10.21
N ILE A 340 -13.12 -12.54 9.60
CA ILE A 340 -12.14 -11.46 9.43
C ILE A 340 -11.53 -11.03 10.79
N ASP A 341 -11.13 -11.99 11.61
CA ASP A 341 -10.31 -11.72 12.79
C ASP A 341 -8.86 -11.51 12.39
N ASP A 342 -8.31 -10.34 12.72
CA ASP A 342 -6.96 -9.94 12.31
C ASP A 342 -5.86 -10.86 12.87
N ARG A 343 -6.02 -11.34 14.09
CA ARG A 343 -5.05 -12.24 14.72
C ARG A 343 -5.02 -13.59 14.02
N GLU A 344 -6.18 -14.15 13.72
CA GLU A 344 -6.26 -15.42 13.01
C GLU A 344 -5.80 -15.30 11.56
N LEU A 345 -6.02 -14.16 10.91
CA LEU A 345 -5.46 -13.87 9.60
C LEU A 345 -3.92 -13.83 9.65
N GLN A 346 -3.32 -13.18 10.63
CA GLN A 346 -1.87 -13.16 10.82
C GLN A 346 -1.32 -14.56 11.11
N ASN A 347 -1.99 -15.35 11.95
CA ASN A 347 -1.63 -16.74 12.24
C ASN A 347 -1.66 -17.60 10.97
N TYR A 348 -2.68 -17.44 10.14
CA TYR A 348 -2.80 -18.16 8.88
C TYR A 348 -1.73 -17.76 7.86
N VAL A 349 -1.47 -16.47 7.70
CA VAL A 349 -0.38 -15.95 6.84
C VAL A 349 0.97 -16.49 7.30
N LYS A 350 1.22 -16.50 8.60
CA LYS A 350 2.45 -17.06 9.19
C LYS A 350 2.59 -18.54 8.85
N TYR A 351 1.56 -19.34 9.10
CA TYR A 351 1.52 -20.75 8.74
C TYR A 351 1.84 -21.00 7.27
N CYS A 352 1.15 -20.30 6.36
CA CYS A 352 1.42 -20.42 4.92
C CYS A 352 2.88 -20.07 4.55
N SER A 353 3.42 -19.04 5.21
CA SER A 353 4.80 -18.61 4.98
C SER A 353 5.83 -19.63 5.46
N GLU A 354 5.57 -20.29 6.58
CA GLU A 354 6.42 -21.34 7.14
C GLU A 354 6.49 -22.55 6.20
N ILE A 355 5.34 -23.03 5.72
CA ILE A 355 5.30 -24.14 4.74
C ILE A 355 6.09 -23.79 3.47
N LEU A 356 5.92 -22.59 2.95
CA LEU A 356 6.67 -22.15 1.76
C LEU A 356 8.18 -22.02 2.03
N ARG A 357 8.58 -21.61 3.23
CA ARG A 357 10.00 -21.57 3.61
C ARG A 357 10.63 -22.96 3.68
N GLU A 358 9.92 -23.92 4.24
CA GLU A 358 10.37 -25.31 4.28
C GLU A 358 10.51 -25.89 2.87
N TYR A 359 9.47 -25.76 2.06
CA TYR A 359 9.45 -26.23 0.68
C TYR A 359 10.58 -25.62 -0.17
N PHE A 360 10.66 -24.29 -0.22
CA PHE A 360 11.70 -23.60 -0.97
C PHE A 360 13.07 -23.66 -0.31
N GLY A 361 13.15 -23.91 0.99
CA GLY A 361 14.37 -24.23 1.70
C GLY A 361 15.03 -25.48 1.15
N ALA A 362 14.23 -26.53 0.95
CA ALA A 362 14.68 -27.78 0.33
C ALA A 362 15.08 -27.58 -1.13
N VAL A 363 14.32 -26.82 -1.92
CA VAL A 363 14.70 -26.43 -3.30
C VAL A 363 16.05 -25.71 -3.29
N ARG A 364 16.23 -24.70 -2.42
CA ARG A 364 17.48 -23.95 -2.31
C ARG A 364 18.66 -24.85 -1.95
N LYS A 365 18.49 -25.76 -0.99
CA LYS A 365 19.53 -26.67 -0.53
C LYS A 365 20.04 -27.53 -1.70
N ASN A 366 19.13 -28.14 -2.46
CA ASN A 366 19.46 -29.08 -3.53
C ASN A 366 19.87 -28.41 -4.85
N MET A 367 19.49 -27.16 -5.05
CA MET A 367 19.73 -26.41 -6.30
C MET A 367 20.52 -25.13 -6.05
N ARG A 368 21.38 -25.11 -5.06
CA ARG A 368 22.10 -23.92 -4.59
C ARG A 368 22.84 -23.18 -5.68
N LYS A 369 23.51 -23.91 -6.60
CA LYS A 369 24.23 -23.29 -7.73
C LYS A 369 23.38 -22.44 -8.64
N TYR A 370 22.08 -22.78 -8.78
CA TYR A 370 21.12 -22.01 -9.57
C TYR A 370 20.41 -20.94 -8.75
N TRP A 371 20.27 -21.17 -7.43
CA TRP A 371 19.65 -20.18 -6.53
C TRP A 371 20.52 -18.94 -6.39
N ASP A 372 21.81 -19.12 -6.27
CA ASP A 372 22.79 -18.05 -6.08
C ASP A 372 23.25 -17.41 -7.42
N ASP A 373 22.82 -17.94 -8.57
CA ASP A 373 23.12 -17.44 -9.92
C ASP A 373 21.97 -16.58 -10.46
N ASP A 374 22.22 -15.28 -10.65
CA ASP A 374 21.24 -14.30 -11.15
C ASP A 374 20.82 -14.53 -12.61
N THR A 375 21.60 -15.29 -13.37
CA THR A 375 21.31 -15.63 -14.78
C THR A 375 20.45 -16.88 -14.91
N SER A 376 20.35 -17.68 -13.86
CA SER A 376 19.54 -18.90 -13.84
C SER A 376 18.03 -18.63 -13.93
N LYS A 377 17.29 -19.63 -14.38
CA LYS A 377 15.82 -19.58 -14.42
C LYS A 377 15.15 -20.12 -13.17
N LEU A 378 15.88 -20.56 -12.15
CA LEU A 378 15.31 -21.13 -10.93
C LEU A 378 14.39 -20.14 -10.20
N LEU A 379 14.83 -18.90 -10.03
CA LEU A 379 14.04 -17.83 -9.41
C LEU A 379 13.22 -17.01 -10.42
N SER A 380 13.05 -17.50 -11.65
CA SER A 380 12.14 -16.87 -12.61
C SER A 380 10.68 -17.01 -12.18
N VAL A 381 9.83 -16.11 -12.64
CA VAL A 381 8.37 -16.16 -12.38
C VAL A 381 7.77 -17.50 -12.86
N ILE A 382 8.31 -18.07 -13.94
CA ILE A 382 7.82 -19.35 -14.48
C ILE A 382 8.13 -20.49 -13.51
N SER A 383 9.36 -20.57 -13.05
CA SER A 383 9.80 -21.62 -12.11
C SER A 383 9.07 -21.50 -10.77
N LEU A 384 8.99 -20.30 -10.20
CA LEU A 384 8.29 -20.10 -8.94
C LEU A 384 6.80 -20.43 -9.02
N ASN A 385 6.11 -20.03 -10.10
CA ASN A 385 4.73 -20.47 -10.34
C ASN A 385 4.62 -21.99 -10.47
N GLY A 386 5.53 -22.62 -11.21
CA GLY A 386 5.55 -24.07 -11.38
C GLY A 386 5.73 -24.81 -10.06
N PHE A 387 6.67 -24.38 -9.24
CA PHE A 387 6.91 -24.95 -7.90
C PHE A 387 5.70 -24.78 -6.98
N ILE A 388 5.08 -23.59 -6.94
CA ILE A 388 3.90 -23.34 -6.09
C ILE A 388 2.69 -24.15 -6.57
N ILE A 389 2.48 -24.28 -7.89
CA ILE A 389 1.41 -25.11 -8.45
C ILE A 389 1.68 -26.60 -8.13
N ALA A 390 2.91 -27.06 -8.23
CA ALA A 390 3.28 -28.42 -7.84
C ALA A 390 3.00 -28.66 -6.35
N LEU A 391 3.41 -27.74 -5.48
CA LEU A 391 3.06 -27.79 -4.04
C LEU A 391 1.54 -27.84 -3.81
N THR A 392 0.76 -27.02 -4.50
CA THR A 392 -0.69 -27.01 -4.37
C THR A 392 -1.31 -28.36 -4.74
N ARG A 393 -0.87 -28.93 -5.86
CA ARG A 393 -1.44 -30.18 -6.38
C ARG A 393 -1.02 -31.40 -5.56
N GLN A 394 0.23 -31.44 -5.09
CA GLN A 394 0.70 -32.55 -4.26
C GLN A 394 -0.01 -32.60 -2.89
N LEU A 395 -0.65 -31.52 -2.41
CA LEU A 395 -1.45 -31.54 -1.18
C LEU A 395 -2.54 -32.62 -1.21
N GLY A 396 -3.17 -32.85 -2.35
CA GLY A 396 -4.18 -33.89 -2.51
C GLY A 396 -3.64 -35.33 -2.44
N VAL A 397 -2.34 -35.52 -2.57
CA VAL A 397 -1.68 -36.84 -2.54
C VAL A 397 -0.94 -37.06 -1.21
N ASN A 398 -0.11 -36.09 -0.82
CA ASN A 398 0.79 -36.25 0.32
C ASN A 398 0.41 -35.37 1.52
N GLY A 399 -0.55 -34.44 1.36
CA GLY A 399 -0.83 -33.44 2.38
C GLY A 399 0.31 -32.43 2.54
N VAL A 400 0.30 -31.72 3.68
CA VAL A 400 1.41 -30.83 4.06
C VAL A 400 2.53 -31.68 4.66
N GLN A 401 3.74 -31.46 4.20
CA GLN A 401 4.94 -32.17 4.60
C GLN A 401 5.97 -31.21 5.18
N ASP A 402 6.98 -31.73 5.86
CA ASP A 402 8.07 -30.99 6.47
C ASP A 402 9.26 -30.80 5.50
N PHE A 403 10.27 -30.10 5.98
CA PHE A 403 11.50 -29.85 5.24
C PHE A 403 12.21 -31.15 4.82
N ASP A 404 12.27 -32.16 5.68
CA ASP A 404 13.02 -33.39 5.43
C ASP A 404 12.39 -34.19 4.29
N PHE A 405 11.06 -34.24 4.23
CA PHE A 405 10.35 -34.83 3.10
C PHE A 405 10.71 -34.12 1.78
N TYR A 406 10.59 -32.78 1.74
CA TYR A 406 10.90 -32.02 0.52
C TYR A 406 12.39 -32.11 0.14
N ASP A 407 13.28 -32.18 1.12
CA ASP A 407 14.70 -32.38 0.88
C ASP A 407 14.98 -33.74 0.21
N GLN A 408 14.34 -34.81 0.67
CA GLN A 408 14.43 -36.12 0.02
C GLN A 408 13.89 -36.11 -1.41
N VAL A 409 12.75 -35.45 -1.64
CA VAL A 409 12.14 -35.28 -2.98
C VAL A 409 13.12 -34.60 -3.92
N PHE A 410 13.64 -33.44 -3.57
CA PHE A 410 14.50 -32.66 -4.45
C PHE A 410 15.94 -33.19 -4.55
N SER A 411 16.41 -33.93 -3.58
CA SER A 411 17.74 -34.56 -3.65
C SER A 411 17.85 -35.61 -4.76
N ARG A 412 16.74 -36.25 -5.13
CA ARG A 412 16.67 -37.29 -6.18
C ARG A 412 16.41 -36.72 -7.57
N TRP A 413 16.00 -35.44 -7.64
CA TRP A 413 15.63 -34.80 -8.90
C TRP A 413 16.77 -33.92 -9.44
N SER A 414 17.11 -34.11 -10.70
CA SER A 414 18.10 -33.30 -11.39
C SER A 414 17.46 -32.58 -12.56
N PHE A 415 17.51 -31.25 -12.52
CA PHE A 415 16.96 -30.40 -13.57
C PHE A 415 17.92 -29.24 -13.87
N ASP A 416 18.05 -28.88 -15.17
CA ASP A 416 18.96 -27.81 -15.60
C ASP A 416 18.19 -26.46 -15.71
N PHE A 417 18.48 -25.57 -14.76
CA PHE A 417 17.89 -24.22 -14.74
C PHE A 417 18.77 -23.17 -15.45
N SER A 418 19.79 -23.56 -16.21
CA SER A 418 20.53 -22.58 -17.00
C SER A 418 19.63 -21.93 -18.05
N SER A 419 19.90 -20.66 -18.36
CA SER A 419 19.06 -19.86 -19.30
C SER A 419 18.98 -20.49 -20.69
N GLU A 420 20.02 -21.22 -21.10
CA GLU A 420 20.14 -21.85 -22.41
C GLU A 420 19.34 -23.15 -22.54
N LYS A 421 19.20 -23.89 -21.44
CA LYS A 421 18.56 -25.22 -21.44
C LYS A 421 17.20 -25.27 -20.81
N PHE A 422 16.75 -24.19 -20.13
CA PHE A 422 15.44 -24.13 -19.51
C PHE A 422 14.34 -24.10 -20.59
N PRO A 423 13.53 -25.17 -20.73
CA PRO A 423 12.67 -25.34 -21.93
C PRO A 423 11.35 -24.58 -21.85
N TYR A 424 11.01 -24.00 -20.70
CA TYR A 424 9.70 -23.38 -20.47
C TYR A 424 9.72 -21.89 -20.72
N THR A 425 8.67 -21.40 -21.42
CA THR A 425 8.46 -19.97 -21.69
C THR A 425 7.25 -19.43 -20.94
N SER A 426 6.96 -18.13 -21.07
CA SER A 426 5.84 -17.46 -20.38
C SER A 426 4.52 -18.24 -20.54
N SER A 427 3.79 -18.45 -19.48
CA SER A 427 2.53 -19.23 -19.38
C SER A 427 2.66 -20.77 -19.29
N GLN A 428 3.84 -21.36 -19.42
CA GLN A 428 4.01 -22.82 -19.35
C GLN A 428 4.27 -23.35 -17.93
N TYR A 429 3.98 -22.56 -16.89
CA TYR A 429 4.18 -22.95 -15.49
C TYR A 429 3.41 -24.21 -15.09
N ARG A 430 2.23 -24.49 -15.70
CA ARG A 430 1.52 -25.76 -15.45
C ARG A 430 2.26 -26.97 -16.04
N LYS A 431 2.88 -26.82 -17.22
CA LYS A 431 3.72 -27.88 -17.79
C LYS A 431 4.93 -28.14 -16.92
N PHE A 432 5.56 -27.07 -16.41
CA PHE A 432 6.69 -27.22 -15.51
C PHE A 432 6.25 -27.81 -14.15
N SER A 433 5.07 -27.51 -13.63
CA SER A 433 4.58 -28.18 -12.43
C SER A 433 4.35 -29.68 -12.63
N ASN A 434 3.93 -30.13 -13.84
CA ASN A 434 3.83 -31.54 -14.16
C ASN A 434 5.20 -32.22 -14.13
N GLU A 435 6.21 -31.59 -14.72
CA GLU A 435 7.61 -32.06 -14.66
C GLU A 435 8.08 -32.30 -13.22
N ILE A 436 7.80 -31.34 -12.31
CA ILE A 436 8.15 -31.47 -10.89
C ILE A 436 7.38 -32.64 -10.26
N LEU A 437 6.09 -32.76 -10.50
CA LEU A 437 5.23 -33.79 -9.91
C LEU A 437 5.60 -35.20 -10.40
N GLU A 438 5.86 -35.34 -11.69
CA GLU A 438 6.26 -36.63 -12.29
C GLU A 438 7.66 -37.06 -11.85
N ASN A 439 8.64 -36.17 -11.93
CA ASN A 439 10.05 -36.55 -11.84
C ASN A 439 10.69 -36.28 -10.47
N ALA A 440 10.14 -35.38 -9.65
CA ALA A 440 10.62 -35.17 -8.28
C ALA A 440 9.72 -35.88 -7.25
N PHE A 441 8.40 -35.77 -7.39
CA PHE A 441 7.46 -36.38 -6.46
C PHE A 441 7.02 -37.79 -6.82
N ASP A 442 7.46 -38.35 -7.95
CA ASP A 442 7.09 -39.68 -8.45
C ASP A 442 5.57 -39.89 -8.57
N ILE A 443 4.79 -38.81 -8.91
CA ILE A 443 3.36 -38.88 -9.05
C ILE A 443 3.01 -39.30 -10.49
N PRO A 444 2.25 -40.42 -10.68
CA PRO A 444 1.90 -40.91 -12.01
C PRO A 444 1.07 -39.92 -12.84
N LYS A 445 1.25 -39.92 -14.17
CA LYS A 445 0.52 -39.02 -15.09
C LYS A 445 -1.01 -39.11 -14.98
N GLU A 446 -1.51 -40.33 -14.78
CA GLU A 446 -2.95 -40.56 -14.62
C GLU A 446 -3.52 -39.83 -13.40
N THR A 447 -2.75 -39.75 -12.31
CA THR A 447 -3.09 -38.98 -11.11
C THR A 447 -3.05 -37.49 -11.38
N LEU A 448 -2.15 -37.02 -12.26
CA LEU A 448 -2.02 -35.58 -12.58
C LEU A 448 -3.23 -35.02 -13.35
N GLU A 449 -4.03 -35.83 -13.99
CA GLU A 449 -5.26 -35.41 -14.68
C GLU A 449 -6.42 -35.16 -13.71
N THR A 450 -6.36 -35.74 -12.52
CA THR A 450 -7.42 -35.68 -11.50
C THR A 450 -7.18 -34.64 -10.41
N ILE A 451 -5.91 -34.22 -10.16
CA ILE A 451 -5.51 -33.27 -9.09
C ILE A 451 -5.24 -31.82 -9.58
#